data_9a6e03e80ab33b8c5529c69d1f21e5ee
#
_entry.id   9a6e03e80ab33b8c5529c69d1f21e5ee
#
_cell.length_a   1.000
_cell.length_b   1.000
_cell.length_c   1.000
_cell.angle_alpha   90.00
_cell.angle_beta   90.00
_cell.angle_gamma   90.00
#
_symmetry.space_group_name_H-M   'P 1'
#
loop_
_entity.id
_entity.type
_entity.pdbx_description
1 polymer ?
#
loop_
_entity_poly.entity_id
_entity_poly.type
_entity_poly.pdbx_seq_one_letter_code
_entity_poly.pdbx_strand_id
1 'polypeptide(L)'
;CTGAILLAAAGLLKGRRATTHWLALDVLGRFGAEPTGERVVTDGKYVTAAGVSSGIDMGLTLLGRIAGDDHARAVQLLTEYDPQPPYDAGSPEKAPAHLVEEFRGRSRFILT
;
A
#
# COMPACT_ATOMS: atom_id res chain seq x y z
N CYS A 1 -4.76 -1.86 -0.65
CA CYS A 1 -6.03 -1.26 -0.19
C CYS A 1 -6.04 -1.08 1.33
N THR A 2 -6.94 -1.77 2.04
CA THR A 2 -7.07 -1.60 3.49
C THR A 2 -6.97 -2.91 4.27
N GLY A 3 -6.52 -3.98 3.62
CA GLY A 3 -6.38 -5.30 4.26
C GLY A 3 -5.41 -5.31 5.44
N ALA A 4 -4.39 -4.46 5.41
CA ALA A 4 -3.46 -4.34 6.53
C ALA A 4 -4.15 -3.92 7.84
N ILE A 5 -5.25 -3.19 7.77
CA ILE A 5 -6.03 -2.80 8.96
C ILE A 5 -6.56 -4.03 9.69
N LEU A 6 -6.99 -5.06 8.96
CA LEU A 6 -7.47 -6.31 9.56
C LEU A 6 -6.34 -7.01 10.32
N LEU A 7 -5.14 -7.06 9.73
CA LEU A 7 -3.97 -7.62 10.39
C LEU A 7 -3.58 -6.82 11.64
N ALA A 8 -3.63 -5.50 11.53
CA ALA A 8 -3.31 -4.61 12.63
C ALA A 8 -4.32 -4.75 13.77
N ALA A 9 -5.62 -4.80 13.46
CA ALA A 9 -6.68 -5.01 14.45
C ALA A 9 -6.55 -6.36 15.17
N ALA A 10 -6.05 -7.38 14.46
CA ALA A 10 -5.76 -8.69 15.07
C ALA A 10 -4.51 -8.69 15.94
N GLY A 11 -3.78 -7.59 16.05
CA GLY A 11 -2.57 -7.46 16.85
C GLY A 11 -1.30 -7.98 16.17
N LEU A 12 -1.39 -8.40 14.91
CA LEU A 12 -0.26 -9.02 14.20
C LEU A 12 0.81 -8.03 13.75
N LEU A 13 0.46 -6.74 13.64
CA LEU A 13 1.38 -5.69 13.15
C LEU A 13 1.93 -4.79 14.25
N LYS A 14 1.76 -5.13 15.51
CA LYS A 14 2.32 -4.34 16.63
C LYS A 14 3.84 -4.22 16.51
N GLY A 15 4.33 -2.98 16.54
CA GLY A 15 5.76 -2.67 16.44
C GLY A 15 6.35 -2.93 15.06
N ARG A 16 5.54 -3.29 14.08
CA ARG A 16 6.00 -3.57 12.71
C ARG A 16 5.69 -2.42 11.78
N ARG A 17 6.58 -2.19 10.82
CA ARG A 17 6.33 -1.25 9.74
C ARG A 17 5.27 -1.84 8.80
N ALA A 18 4.34 -1.01 8.39
CA ALA A 18 3.26 -1.42 7.50
C ALA A 18 2.74 -0.24 6.69
N THR A 19 2.09 -0.53 5.59
CA THR A 19 1.40 0.46 4.78
C THR A 19 -0.02 0.00 4.45
N THR A 20 -0.84 0.94 4.05
CA THR A 20 -2.21 0.72 3.59
C THR A 20 -2.59 1.89 2.69
N HIS A 21 -3.83 1.98 2.26
CA HIS A 21 -4.30 3.13 1.52
C HIS A 21 -3.99 4.42 2.29
N TRP A 22 -3.54 5.46 1.59
CA TRP A 22 -3.07 6.70 2.23
C TRP A 22 -4.09 7.34 3.16
N LEU A 23 -5.39 7.22 2.86
CA LEU A 23 -6.48 7.73 3.70
C LEU A 23 -6.63 6.96 5.03
N ALA A 24 -6.06 5.77 5.13
CA ALA A 24 -6.19 4.90 6.29
C ALA A 24 -4.87 4.68 7.05
N LEU A 25 -3.78 5.34 6.65
CA LEU A 25 -2.47 5.16 7.28
C LEU A 25 -2.51 5.39 8.81
N ASP A 26 -3.21 6.42 9.25
CA ASP A 26 -3.29 6.74 10.68
C ASP A 26 -3.98 5.64 11.49
N VAL A 27 -4.87 4.87 10.87
CA VAL A 27 -5.54 3.76 11.54
C VAL A 27 -4.56 2.67 11.94
N LEU A 28 -3.53 2.41 11.12
CA LEU A 28 -2.47 1.45 11.47
C LEU A 28 -1.76 1.84 12.76
N GLY A 29 -1.45 3.13 12.93
CA GLY A 29 -0.80 3.64 14.13
C GLY A 29 -1.65 3.42 15.39
N ARG A 30 -2.95 3.52 15.28
CA ARG A 30 -3.88 3.28 16.41
C ARG A 30 -3.86 1.85 16.91
N PHE A 31 -3.53 0.90 16.04
CA PHE A 31 -3.37 -0.51 16.41
C PHE A 31 -1.93 -0.89 16.74
N GLY A 32 -1.03 0.09 16.87
CA GLY A 32 0.34 -0.13 17.30
C GLY A 32 1.33 -0.49 16.19
N ALA A 33 0.94 -0.43 14.93
CA ALA A 33 1.86 -0.55 13.80
C ALA A 33 2.59 0.77 13.56
N GLU A 34 3.71 0.73 12.85
CA GLU A 34 4.46 1.90 12.39
C GLU A 34 4.07 2.19 10.93
N PRO A 35 3.17 3.17 10.67
CA PRO A 35 2.76 3.45 9.30
C PRO A 35 3.90 4.04 8.48
N THR A 36 4.06 3.58 7.25
CA THR A 36 4.99 4.17 6.29
C THR A 36 4.25 4.57 5.01
N GLY A 37 4.75 5.59 4.33
CA GLY A 37 4.21 6.03 3.05
C GLY A 37 4.72 5.22 1.85
N GLU A 38 5.48 4.16 2.08
CA GLU A 38 6.02 3.32 1.01
C GLU A 38 4.92 2.52 0.31
N ARG A 39 5.14 2.23 -0.97
CA ARG A 39 4.14 1.53 -1.78
C ARG A 39 3.98 0.06 -1.42
N VAL A 40 5.09 -0.63 -1.13
CA VAL A 40 5.12 -2.02 -0.63
C VAL A 40 6.08 -2.07 0.54
N VAL A 41 5.64 -2.61 1.65
CA VAL A 41 6.43 -2.69 2.88
C VAL A 41 6.57 -4.15 3.29
N THR A 42 7.81 -4.56 3.52
CA THR A 42 8.12 -5.87 4.08
C THR A 42 8.73 -5.68 5.46
N ASP A 43 8.16 -6.34 6.45
CA ASP A 43 8.72 -6.40 7.80
C ASP A 43 8.55 -7.83 8.34
N GLY A 44 9.67 -8.55 8.40
CA GLY A 44 9.66 -9.96 8.77
C GLY A 44 8.82 -10.78 7.78
N LYS A 45 7.86 -11.51 8.28
CA LYS A 45 6.95 -12.34 7.48
C LYS A 45 5.75 -11.56 6.91
N TYR A 46 5.62 -10.28 7.24
CA TYR A 46 4.49 -9.47 6.82
C TYR A 46 4.85 -8.60 5.62
N VAL A 47 3.98 -8.62 4.63
CA VAL A 47 4.08 -7.75 3.45
C VAL A 47 2.76 -7.02 3.32
N THR A 48 2.82 -5.71 3.23
CA THR A 48 1.65 -4.85 3.07
C THR A 48 1.84 -3.93 1.88
N ALA A 49 0.74 -3.52 1.29
CA ALA A 49 0.74 -2.63 0.12
C ALA A 49 -0.17 -1.42 0.35
N ALA A 50 0.17 -0.33 -0.30
CA ALA A 50 -0.59 0.90 -0.27
C ALA A 50 -1.93 0.78 -1.04
N GLY A 51 -2.42 1.84 -1.63
CA GLY A 51 -3.70 1.86 -2.32
C GLY A 51 -3.80 0.90 -3.49
N VAL A 52 -4.98 0.68 -3.93
CA VAL A 52 -5.53 -0.29 -4.90
C VAL A 52 -4.51 -0.92 -5.88
N SER A 53 -3.84 -0.10 -6.69
CA SER A 53 -2.90 -0.56 -7.72
C SER A 53 -1.57 -1.07 -7.14
N SER A 54 -1.24 -0.71 -5.92
CA SER A 54 -0.02 -1.16 -5.24
C SER A 54 -0.01 -2.67 -4.98
N GLY A 55 -1.18 -3.30 -4.98
CA GLY A 55 -1.31 -4.75 -4.86
C GLY A 55 -0.64 -5.51 -6.01
N ILE A 56 -0.61 -4.92 -7.21
CA ILE A 56 0.08 -5.52 -8.36
C ILE A 56 1.59 -5.53 -8.10
N ASP A 57 2.14 -4.42 -7.63
CA ASP A 57 3.56 -4.32 -7.29
C ASP A 57 3.92 -5.30 -6.16
N MET A 58 3.05 -5.43 -5.17
CA MET A 58 3.23 -6.40 -4.09
C MET A 58 3.21 -7.83 -4.62
N GLY A 59 2.27 -8.15 -5.50
CA GLY A 59 2.17 -9.48 -6.12
C GLY A 59 3.44 -9.86 -6.87
N LEU A 60 3.99 -8.95 -7.67
CA LEU A 60 5.25 -9.16 -8.38
C LEU A 60 6.44 -9.30 -7.42
N THR A 61 6.47 -8.49 -6.37
CA THR A 61 7.51 -8.58 -5.34
C THR A 61 7.51 -9.97 -4.67
N LEU A 62 6.33 -10.45 -4.26
CA LEU A 62 6.18 -11.76 -3.65
C LEU A 62 6.54 -12.88 -4.62
N LEU A 63 6.10 -12.77 -5.88
CA LEU A 63 6.40 -13.78 -6.89
C LEU A 63 7.90 -13.90 -7.13
N GLY A 64 8.61 -12.77 -7.17
CA GLY A 64 10.07 -12.76 -7.30
C GLY A 64 10.77 -13.49 -6.16
N ARG A 65 10.26 -13.33 -4.94
CA ARG A 65 10.81 -14.02 -3.75
C ARG A 65 10.53 -15.52 -3.75
N ILE A 66 9.33 -15.92 -4.19
CA ILE A 66 8.88 -17.31 -4.13
C ILE A 66 9.42 -18.12 -5.30
N ALA A 67 9.38 -17.56 -6.51
CA ALA A 67 9.67 -18.28 -7.75
C ALA A 67 10.85 -17.72 -8.55
N GLY A 68 11.50 -16.66 -8.07
CA GLY A 68 12.64 -16.03 -8.72
C GLY A 68 12.26 -14.87 -9.64
N ASP A 69 13.24 -14.00 -9.87
CA ASP A 69 13.02 -12.73 -10.60
C ASP A 69 12.64 -12.97 -12.07
N ASP A 70 13.21 -13.95 -12.72
CA ASP A 70 12.89 -14.23 -14.12
C ASP A 70 11.44 -14.67 -14.30
N HIS A 71 10.94 -15.45 -13.37
CA HIS A 71 9.53 -15.85 -13.38
C HIS A 71 8.61 -14.64 -13.15
N ALA A 72 8.96 -13.78 -12.22
CA ALA A 72 8.22 -12.54 -11.97
C ALA A 72 8.23 -11.62 -13.20
N ARG A 73 9.37 -11.49 -13.87
CA ARG A 73 9.47 -10.73 -15.12
C ARG A 73 8.60 -11.31 -16.22
N ALA A 74 8.56 -12.64 -16.33
CA ALA A 74 7.71 -13.32 -17.30
C ALA A 74 6.22 -13.03 -17.04
N VAL A 75 5.78 -13.09 -15.81
CA VAL A 75 4.40 -12.77 -15.44
C VAL A 75 4.10 -11.29 -15.70
N GLN A 76 5.01 -10.39 -15.36
CA GLN A 76 4.85 -8.97 -15.65
C GLN A 76 4.66 -8.74 -17.15
N LEU A 77 5.46 -9.40 -17.98
CA LEU A 77 5.34 -9.30 -19.44
C LEU A 77 4.02 -9.86 -19.95
N LEU A 78 3.62 -11.03 -19.45
CA LEU A 78 2.36 -11.66 -19.88
C LEU A 78 1.12 -10.84 -19.51
N THR A 79 1.17 -10.16 -18.38
CA THR A 79 0.08 -9.28 -17.94
C THR A 79 0.18 -7.88 -18.55
N GLU A 80 1.27 -7.60 -19.24
CA GLU A 80 1.57 -6.28 -19.82
C GLU A 80 1.48 -5.17 -18.76
N TYR A 81 1.95 -5.46 -17.56
CA TYR A 81 1.99 -4.45 -16.50
C TYR A 81 3.14 -3.49 -16.74
N ASP A 82 2.86 -2.46 -17.52
CA ASP A 82 3.80 -1.40 -17.92
C ASP A 82 3.12 -0.03 -17.76
N PRO A 83 2.89 0.42 -16.53
CA PRO A 83 2.05 1.58 -16.25
C PRO A 83 2.64 2.88 -16.78
N GLN A 84 1.81 3.63 -17.50
CA GLN A 84 2.13 4.95 -18.04
C GLN A 84 0.96 5.89 -17.81
N PRO A 85 0.66 6.23 -16.55
CA PRO A 85 -0.49 7.08 -16.25
C PRO A 85 -0.29 8.48 -16.82
N PRO A 86 -1.35 9.12 -17.34
CA PRO A 86 -1.26 10.45 -17.96
C PRO A 86 -1.06 11.59 -16.96
N TYR A 87 -1.19 11.29 -15.67
CA TYR A 87 -1.06 12.29 -14.60
C TYR A 87 -0.08 11.79 -13.55
N ASP A 88 0.57 12.72 -12.86
CA ASP A 88 1.47 12.44 -11.74
C ASP A 88 0.84 12.88 -10.41
N ALA A 89 -0.33 12.34 -10.13
CA ALA A 89 -1.14 12.69 -8.97
C ALA A 89 -1.55 11.46 -8.14
N GLY A 90 -0.73 10.42 -8.17
CA GLY A 90 -1.05 9.12 -7.56
C GLY A 90 -0.71 8.98 -6.08
N SER A 91 -0.21 10.02 -5.44
CA SER A 91 0.07 10.02 -4.00
C SER A 91 -0.26 11.38 -3.40
N PRO A 92 -0.49 11.47 -2.07
CA PRO A 92 -0.79 12.75 -1.44
C PRO A 92 0.36 13.77 -1.57
N GLU A 93 1.60 13.32 -1.71
CA GLU A 93 2.76 14.19 -1.90
C GLU A 93 2.80 14.81 -3.29
N LYS A 94 2.23 14.13 -4.29
CA LYS A 94 2.25 14.57 -5.69
C LYS A 94 0.95 15.22 -6.14
N ALA A 95 -0.17 14.86 -5.53
CA ALA A 95 -1.48 15.36 -5.91
C ALA A 95 -1.67 16.81 -5.52
N PRO A 96 -2.56 17.56 -6.23
CA PRO A 96 -2.94 18.91 -5.79
C PRO A 96 -3.50 18.89 -4.37
N ALA A 97 -3.05 19.84 -3.54
CA ALA A 97 -3.42 19.91 -2.12
C ALA A 97 -4.93 19.93 -1.90
N HIS A 98 -5.69 20.63 -2.76
CA HIS A 98 -7.14 20.71 -2.61
C HIS A 98 -7.84 19.36 -2.76
N LEU A 99 -7.32 18.46 -3.59
CA LEU A 99 -7.86 17.10 -3.73
C LEU A 99 -7.56 16.27 -2.51
N VAL A 100 -6.35 16.38 -1.97
CA VAL A 100 -5.95 15.69 -0.73
C VAL A 100 -6.86 16.10 0.42
N GLU A 101 -7.10 17.40 0.59
CA GLU A 101 -7.99 17.93 1.64
C GLU A 101 -9.42 17.46 1.44
N GLU A 102 -9.92 17.50 0.21
CA GLU A 102 -11.28 17.07 -0.10
C GLU A 102 -11.50 15.61 0.27
N PHE A 103 -10.59 14.72 -0.14
CA PHE A 103 -10.74 13.29 0.17
C PHE A 103 -10.56 12.99 1.65
N ARG A 104 -9.66 13.66 2.33
CA ARG A 104 -9.54 13.54 3.80
C ARG A 104 -10.83 13.97 4.50
N GLY A 105 -11.46 15.02 4.04
CA GLY A 105 -12.73 15.50 4.60
C GLY A 105 -13.91 14.57 4.38
N ARG A 106 -13.84 13.71 3.36
CA ARG A 106 -14.88 12.73 3.04
C ARG A 106 -14.57 11.32 3.52
N SER A 107 -13.38 11.09 4.05
CA SER A 107 -12.94 9.75 4.40
C SER A 107 -13.62 9.24 5.66
N ARG A 108 -14.16 8.02 5.56
CA ARG A 108 -14.69 7.29 6.72
C ARG A 108 -13.60 6.78 7.67
N PHE A 109 -12.35 6.85 7.27
CA PHE A 109 -11.21 6.43 8.09
C PHE A 109 -10.67 7.56 8.97
N ILE A 110 -11.12 8.80 8.75
CA ILE A 110 -10.81 9.89 9.65
C ILE A 110 -11.81 9.80 10.80
N LEU A 111 -11.36 9.29 11.89
CA LEU A 111 -12.13 9.22 13.13
C LEU A 111 -11.91 10.54 13.88
N THR A 112 -12.92 11.33 13.89
CA THR A 112 -12.97 12.53 14.74
C THR A 112 -13.25 12.16 16.19
#